data_920562f1951047c1be1cb3f2e2769736
#
_entry.id   920562f1951047c1be1cb3f2e2769736
#
_cell.length_a   1.000
_cell.length_b   1.000
_cell.length_c   1.000
_cell.angle_alpha   90.00
_cell.angle_beta   90.00
_cell.angle_gamma   90.00
#
_symmetry.space_group_name_H-M   'P 1'
#
loop_
_entity.id
_entity.type
_entity.pdbx_description
1 polymer ?
#
loop_
_entity_poly.entity_id
_entity_poly.type
_entity_poly.pdbx_seq_one_letter_code
_entity_poly.pdbx_strand_id
1 'polypeptide(L)'
;MTDRYSKYTKFEFDRPADRVLRITLNNPKTYNSLDAVGHREFTYIWRDIDDDPDISAVILTGKGKAFSSGGDFGMIESNMNDETARIRAWKEARDLVYNIINCNKPIVSAINGVAVGAGLVAALLADISIAGKAAKIVDGHTRLGVAAGDCAVINWPLLCGMAKAKYLLMLCEPVDGETAEKYGLVSLCVPDAELQDKALEVAKRLAAGAPSAIRWTKYALNNWYRMMGPAYDASTALEMLGFAGSEVREGLKSHLEKRKPVFDPNSPV
;
A
#
# COMPACT_ATOMS: atom_id res chain seq x y z
N MET A 1 13.90 7.53 22.55
CA MET A 1 12.71 7.12 21.78
C MET A 1 11.85 6.32 22.70
N THR A 2 10.62 6.71 22.85
CA THR A 2 9.67 5.96 23.66
C THR A 2 9.50 4.57 23.05
N ASP A 3 9.39 3.58 23.90
CA ASP A 3 9.18 2.15 23.64
C ASP A 3 7.92 1.82 22.80
N ARG A 4 7.17 2.87 22.37
CA ARG A 4 5.87 2.73 21.65
C ARG A 4 5.97 1.89 20.38
N TYR A 5 7.05 2.02 19.63
CA TYR A 5 7.23 1.34 18.33
C TYR A 5 8.12 0.09 18.41
N SER A 6 8.70 -0.24 19.57
CA SER A 6 9.59 -1.38 19.75
C SER A 6 8.92 -2.75 19.51
N LYS A 7 7.59 -2.81 19.61
CA LYS A 7 6.80 -4.02 19.33
C LYS A 7 6.70 -4.36 17.83
N TYR A 8 7.03 -3.42 16.94
CA TYR A 8 6.98 -3.61 15.49
C TYR A 8 8.34 -4.10 15.00
N THR A 9 8.41 -5.36 14.58
CA THR A 9 9.67 -6.05 14.28
C THR A 9 10.05 -6.02 12.80
N LYS A 10 9.08 -5.70 11.93
CA LYS A 10 9.25 -5.68 10.47
C LYS A 10 9.50 -4.29 9.89
N PHE A 11 9.54 -3.29 10.77
CA PHE A 11 9.71 -1.89 10.40
C PHE A 11 10.84 -1.24 11.20
N GLU A 12 11.51 -0.29 10.59
CA GLU A 12 12.41 0.64 11.28
C GLU A 12 11.71 1.97 11.48
N PHE A 13 12.04 2.62 12.60
CA PHE A 13 11.49 3.92 12.97
C PHE A 13 12.60 4.87 13.31
N ASP A 14 12.52 6.08 12.74
CA ASP A 14 13.38 7.20 13.15
C ASP A 14 12.62 8.52 13.09
N ARG A 15 13.21 9.55 13.69
CA ARG A 15 12.66 10.92 13.68
C ARG A 15 13.64 11.83 12.94
N PRO A 16 13.50 11.98 11.60
CA PRO A 16 14.42 12.78 10.79
C PRO A 16 14.26 14.29 11.01
N ALA A 17 13.19 14.73 11.65
CA ALA A 17 12.95 16.10 12.06
C ALA A 17 12.02 16.14 13.27
N ASP A 18 11.91 17.31 13.90
CA ASP A 18 10.95 17.50 14.99
C ASP A 18 9.53 17.18 14.53
N ARG A 19 8.81 16.38 15.35
CA ARG A 19 7.43 15.92 15.13
C ARG A 19 7.18 15.15 13.82
N VAL A 20 8.23 14.70 13.15
CA VAL A 20 8.16 13.84 11.95
C VAL A 20 8.63 12.44 12.30
N LEU A 21 7.77 11.44 12.11
CA LEU A 21 8.11 10.02 12.20
C LEU A 21 8.37 9.47 10.81
N ARG A 22 9.48 8.76 10.61
CA ARG A 22 9.69 7.94 9.41
C ARG A 22 9.55 6.47 9.74
N ILE A 23 8.72 5.79 8.95
CA ILE A 23 8.52 4.35 8.95
C ILE A 23 9.21 3.80 7.72
N THR A 24 10.09 2.85 7.91
CA THR A 24 10.80 2.17 6.82
C THR A 24 10.46 0.68 6.84
N LEU A 25 9.83 0.19 5.76
CA LEU A 25 9.66 -1.25 5.56
C LEU A 25 11.05 -1.89 5.48
N ASN A 26 11.34 -2.88 6.33
CA ASN A 26 12.68 -3.37 6.55
C ASN A 26 12.83 -4.88 6.31
N ASN A 27 12.68 -5.28 5.06
CA ASN A 27 13.03 -6.62 4.59
C ASN A 27 13.67 -6.56 3.19
N PRO A 28 14.82 -5.87 3.02
CA PRO A 28 15.39 -5.58 1.70
C PRO A 28 15.80 -6.84 0.93
N LYS A 29 15.99 -7.98 1.60
CA LYS A 29 16.33 -9.26 0.96
C LYS A 29 15.19 -9.81 0.10
N THR A 30 13.95 -9.48 0.44
CA THR A 30 12.73 -9.89 -0.28
C THR A 30 12.00 -8.70 -0.91
N TYR A 31 12.73 -7.59 -1.17
CA TYR A 31 12.14 -6.35 -1.67
C TYR A 31 11.02 -5.81 -0.77
N ASN A 32 11.21 -5.92 0.55
CA ASN A 32 10.27 -5.48 1.57
C ASN A 32 8.89 -6.15 1.47
N SER A 33 8.88 -7.46 1.14
CA SER A 33 7.65 -8.25 1.23
C SER A 33 7.18 -8.35 2.69
N LEU A 34 5.88 -8.46 2.86
CA LEU A 34 5.23 -8.60 4.15
C LEU A 34 4.81 -10.06 4.36
N ASP A 35 5.37 -10.69 5.39
CA ASP A 35 4.85 -11.94 5.94
C ASP A 35 3.60 -11.68 6.81
N ALA A 36 2.97 -12.71 7.33
CA ALA A 36 1.77 -12.58 8.17
C ALA A 36 1.99 -11.70 9.41
N VAL A 37 3.22 -11.65 9.95
CA VAL A 37 3.55 -10.77 11.08
C VAL A 37 3.63 -9.33 10.60
N GLY A 38 4.40 -9.07 9.53
CA GLY A 38 4.54 -7.74 8.94
C GLY A 38 3.22 -7.15 8.46
N HIS A 39 2.36 -7.97 7.85
CA HIS A 39 1.04 -7.53 7.42
C HIS A 39 0.18 -7.10 8.61
N ARG A 40 0.17 -7.88 9.69
CA ARG A 40 -0.54 -7.53 10.92
C ARG A 40 0.04 -6.28 11.59
N GLU A 41 1.36 -6.18 11.71
CA GLU A 41 2.01 -5.00 12.25
C GLU A 41 1.64 -3.76 11.42
N PHE A 42 1.69 -3.87 10.09
CA PHE A 42 1.35 -2.77 9.18
C PHE A 42 -0.10 -2.33 9.28
N THR A 43 -1.00 -3.28 9.58
CA THR A 43 -2.41 -2.99 9.80
C THR A 43 -2.65 -2.09 11.01
N TYR A 44 -1.93 -2.32 12.12
CA TYR A 44 -2.26 -1.67 13.39
C TYR A 44 -1.36 -0.49 13.76
N ILE A 45 -0.21 -0.33 13.13
CA ILE A 45 0.74 0.76 13.39
C ILE A 45 0.11 2.15 13.28
N TRP A 46 -0.87 2.32 12.38
CA TRP A 46 -1.54 3.60 12.14
C TRP A 46 -2.35 4.11 13.33
N ARG A 47 -2.86 3.21 14.15
CA ARG A 47 -3.55 3.54 15.40
C ARG A 47 -2.58 4.09 16.43
N ASP A 48 -1.43 3.44 16.61
CA ASP A 48 -0.41 3.90 17.55
C ASP A 48 0.17 5.26 17.12
N ILE A 49 0.30 5.48 15.81
CA ILE A 49 0.73 6.77 15.24
C ILE A 49 -0.32 7.85 15.49
N ASP A 50 -1.59 7.54 15.29
CA ASP A 50 -2.67 8.51 15.52
C ASP A 50 -2.72 8.97 16.97
N ASP A 51 -2.49 8.05 17.91
CA ASP A 51 -2.46 8.29 19.34
C ASP A 51 -1.13 8.89 19.85
N ASP A 52 -0.10 9.05 19.01
CA ASP A 52 1.19 9.61 19.43
C ASP A 52 1.14 11.15 19.43
N PRO A 53 1.15 11.81 20.61
CA PRO A 53 1.08 13.27 20.69
C PRO A 53 2.36 13.95 20.16
N ASP A 54 3.48 13.23 20.07
CA ASP A 54 4.76 13.77 19.65
C ASP A 54 4.93 13.76 18.11
N ILE A 55 3.93 13.25 17.36
CA ILE A 55 3.96 13.18 15.90
C ILE A 55 2.94 14.16 15.30
N SER A 56 3.38 14.89 14.30
CA SER A 56 2.53 15.75 13.46
C SER A 56 2.47 15.33 12.00
N ALA A 57 3.48 14.63 11.51
CA ALA A 57 3.52 14.10 10.14
C ALA A 57 4.30 12.79 10.09
N VAL A 58 4.00 11.96 9.10
CA VAL A 58 4.61 10.64 8.89
C VAL A 58 5.23 10.56 7.51
N ILE A 59 6.40 9.94 7.39
CA ILE A 59 6.99 9.49 6.13
C ILE A 59 6.93 7.97 6.11
N LEU A 60 6.49 7.39 5.00
CA LEU A 60 6.52 5.96 4.74
C LEU A 60 7.43 5.67 3.54
N THR A 61 8.41 4.79 3.71
CA THR A 61 9.34 4.41 2.64
C THR A 61 9.80 2.96 2.77
N GLY A 62 10.52 2.45 1.77
CA GLY A 62 11.10 1.10 1.79
C GLY A 62 12.62 1.14 1.93
N LYS A 63 13.21 0.19 2.63
CA LYS A 63 14.66 0.04 2.74
C LYS A 63 15.26 -0.53 1.45
N GLY A 64 16.35 0.08 0.98
CA GLY A 64 17.07 -0.41 -0.19
C GLY A 64 16.40 -0.10 -1.53
N LYS A 65 16.31 -1.08 -2.43
CA LYS A 65 15.95 -0.88 -3.85
C LYS A 65 14.46 -0.92 -4.15
N ALA A 66 13.61 -1.28 -3.19
CA ALA A 66 12.18 -1.40 -3.39
C ALA A 66 11.42 -0.68 -2.28
N PHE A 67 10.23 -0.22 -2.60
CA PHE A 67 9.28 0.20 -1.60
C PHE A 67 8.68 -1.02 -0.90
N SER A 68 7.97 -1.87 -1.63
CA SER A 68 7.46 -3.17 -1.17
C SER A 68 7.05 -4.04 -2.35
N SER A 69 7.29 -5.34 -2.26
CA SER A 69 6.81 -6.33 -3.24
C SER A 69 5.47 -6.98 -2.85
N GLY A 70 4.77 -6.44 -1.83
CA GLY A 70 3.48 -6.96 -1.39
C GLY A 70 3.58 -8.12 -0.41
N GLY A 71 2.58 -8.99 -0.36
CA GLY A 71 2.59 -10.20 0.46
C GLY A 71 3.62 -11.22 0.00
N ASP A 72 4.26 -11.93 0.93
CA ASP A 72 5.17 -13.00 0.57
C ASP A 72 4.42 -14.25 0.06
N PHE A 73 5.13 -15.13 -0.63
CA PHE A 73 4.53 -16.35 -1.20
C PHE A 73 4.00 -17.31 -0.14
N GLY A 74 4.60 -17.34 1.06
CA GLY A 74 4.11 -18.15 2.18
C GLY A 74 2.74 -17.68 2.68
N MET A 75 2.51 -16.38 2.72
CA MET A 75 1.21 -15.81 3.05
C MET A 75 0.18 -16.11 1.96
N ILE A 76 0.56 -16.03 0.67
CA ILE A 76 -0.30 -16.39 -0.45
C ILE A 76 -0.71 -17.87 -0.36
N GLU A 77 0.25 -18.80 -0.18
CA GLU A 77 -0.02 -20.23 -0.01
C GLU A 77 -0.91 -20.51 1.18
N SER A 78 -0.71 -19.82 2.31
CA SER A 78 -1.55 -19.94 3.49
C SER A 78 -2.99 -19.52 3.18
N ASN A 79 -3.19 -18.40 2.52
CA ASN A 79 -4.52 -17.93 2.13
C ASN A 79 -5.22 -18.88 1.15
N MET A 80 -4.47 -19.57 0.28
CA MET A 80 -5.03 -20.57 -0.63
C MET A 80 -5.53 -21.83 0.08
N ASN A 81 -4.80 -22.27 1.10
CA ASN A 81 -4.96 -23.61 1.66
C ASN A 81 -5.62 -23.63 3.05
N ASP A 82 -5.68 -22.49 3.76
CA ASP A 82 -6.24 -22.36 5.10
C ASP A 82 -7.31 -21.28 5.15
N GLU A 83 -8.56 -21.70 5.38
CA GLU A 83 -9.71 -20.80 5.50
C GLU A 83 -9.53 -19.80 6.65
N THR A 84 -8.99 -20.25 7.79
CA THR A 84 -8.79 -19.37 8.96
C THR A 84 -7.74 -18.29 8.65
N ALA A 85 -6.66 -18.66 7.95
CA ALA A 85 -5.66 -17.69 7.49
C ALA A 85 -6.27 -16.69 6.52
N ARG A 86 -7.08 -17.15 5.56
CA ARG A 86 -7.77 -16.31 4.57
C ARG A 86 -8.76 -15.34 5.22
N ILE A 87 -9.57 -15.79 6.16
CA ILE A 87 -10.52 -14.92 6.91
C ILE A 87 -9.74 -13.87 7.73
N ARG A 88 -8.61 -14.25 8.33
CA ARG A 88 -7.75 -13.31 9.05
C ARG A 88 -7.14 -12.27 8.09
N ALA A 89 -6.61 -12.71 6.95
CA ALA A 89 -6.05 -11.83 5.93
C ALA A 89 -7.09 -10.82 5.42
N TRP A 90 -8.32 -11.26 5.18
CA TRP A 90 -9.44 -10.37 4.83
C TRP A 90 -9.68 -9.28 5.88
N LYS A 91 -9.74 -9.69 7.16
CA LYS A 91 -9.93 -8.73 8.25
C LYS A 91 -8.77 -7.73 8.34
N GLU A 92 -7.53 -8.22 8.26
CA GLU A 92 -6.33 -7.39 8.35
C GLU A 92 -6.23 -6.42 7.15
N ALA A 93 -6.55 -6.86 5.93
CA ALA A 93 -6.57 -6.00 4.75
C ALA A 93 -7.59 -4.87 4.88
N ARG A 94 -8.81 -5.18 5.35
CA ARG A 94 -9.82 -4.16 5.65
C ARG A 94 -9.36 -3.17 6.71
N ASP A 95 -8.86 -3.68 7.82
CA ASP A 95 -8.40 -2.86 8.94
C ASP A 95 -7.22 -1.97 8.52
N LEU A 96 -6.31 -2.45 7.65
CA LEU A 96 -5.21 -1.64 7.12
C LEU A 96 -5.72 -0.39 6.41
N VAL A 97 -6.62 -0.57 5.45
CA VAL A 97 -7.17 0.53 4.65
C VAL A 97 -7.93 1.52 5.53
N TYR A 98 -8.82 1.02 6.37
CA TYR A 98 -9.60 1.91 7.24
C TYR A 98 -8.76 2.59 8.32
N ASN A 99 -7.70 1.95 8.84
CA ASN A 99 -6.80 2.57 9.79
C ASN A 99 -5.98 3.70 9.15
N ILE A 100 -5.53 3.55 7.90
CA ILE A 100 -4.85 4.63 7.16
C ILE A 100 -5.80 5.79 6.88
N ILE A 101 -7.01 5.50 6.37
CA ILE A 101 -8.03 6.52 6.06
C ILE A 101 -8.44 7.31 7.32
N ASN A 102 -8.48 6.64 8.48
CA ASN A 102 -8.91 7.23 9.74
C ASN A 102 -7.76 7.81 10.58
N CYS A 103 -6.50 7.57 10.22
CA CYS A 103 -5.36 8.20 10.87
C CYS A 103 -5.40 9.72 10.63
N ASN A 104 -5.42 10.52 11.71
CA ASN A 104 -5.49 11.97 11.59
C ASN A 104 -4.15 12.63 11.24
N LYS A 105 -3.03 11.90 11.41
CA LYS A 105 -1.71 12.43 11.04
C LYS A 105 -1.55 12.42 9.52
N PRO A 106 -1.11 13.51 8.89
CA PRO A 106 -0.77 13.49 7.47
C PRO A 106 0.38 12.54 7.19
N ILE A 107 0.25 11.77 6.11
CA ILE A 107 1.18 10.73 5.67
C ILE A 107 1.76 11.13 4.32
N VAL A 108 3.08 11.08 4.21
CA VAL A 108 3.84 11.25 2.97
C VAL A 108 4.46 9.91 2.60
N SER A 109 4.12 9.34 1.45
CA SER A 109 4.83 8.17 0.94
C SER A 109 5.98 8.57 0.03
N ALA A 110 7.15 7.97 0.22
CA ALA A 110 8.34 8.11 -0.62
C ALA A 110 8.62 6.77 -1.32
N ILE A 111 8.09 6.63 -2.55
CA ILE A 111 8.10 5.38 -3.32
C ILE A 111 9.44 5.25 -4.02
N ASN A 112 10.37 4.52 -3.39
CA ASN A 112 11.78 4.42 -3.79
C ASN A 112 12.10 3.26 -4.73
N GLY A 113 11.10 2.62 -5.33
CA GLY A 113 11.31 1.50 -6.25
C GLY A 113 10.03 0.73 -6.52
N VAL A 114 10.12 -0.59 -6.64
CA VAL A 114 8.95 -1.45 -6.87
C VAL A 114 7.96 -1.31 -5.71
N ALA A 115 6.69 -1.07 -6.04
CA ALA A 115 5.58 -0.94 -5.10
C ALA A 115 4.39 -1.78 -5.58
N VAL A 116 4.01 -2.78 -4.77
CA VAL A 116 2.96 -3.78 -5.07
C VAL A 116 2.19 -4.10 -3.79
N GLY A 117 0.92 -4.55 -3.92
CA GLY A 117 0.08 -5.11 -2.86
C GLY A 117 -0.07 -4.17 -1.65
N ALA A 118 -0.08 -4.71 -0.43
CA ALA A 118 -0.34 -3.94 0.80
C ALA A 118 0.60 -2.74 1.00
N GLY A 119 1.87 -2.82 0.54
CA GLY A 119 2.77 -1.67 0.53
C GLY A 119 2.28 -0.56 -0.39
N LEU A 120 1.86 -0.91 -1.62
CA LEU A 120 1.30 0.04 -2.58
C LEU A 120 -0.02 0.63 -2.07
N VAL A 121 -0.85 -0.16 -1.41
CA VAL A 121 -2.07 0.32 -0.73
C VAL A 121 -1.74 1.50 0.17
N ALA A 122 -0.81 1.32 1.09
CA ALA A 122 -0.45 2.39 2.02
C ALA A 122 0.25 3.57 1.33
N ALA A 123 1.03 3.30 0.26
CA ALA A 123 1.69 4.35 -0.51
C ALA A 123 0.70 5.26 -1.22
N LEU A 124 -0.37 4.71 -1.82
CA LEU A 124 -1.38 5.46 -2.57
C LEU A 124 -2.54 5.99 -1.71
N LEU A 125 -2.73 5.46 -0.50
CA LEU A 125 -3.63 6.04 0.51
C LEU A 125 -2.95 7.15 1.34
N ALA A 126 -1.64 7.34 1.20
CA ALA A 126 -0.94 8.47 1.79
C ALA A 126 -1.52 9.79 1.25
N ASP A 127 -1.50 10.83 2.09
CA ASP A 127 -2.06 12.14 1.73
C ASP A 127 -1.26 12.83 0.62
N ILE A 128 0.05 12.57 0.60
CA ILE A 128 0.96 13.02 -0.45
C ILE A 128 1.85 11.85 -0.83
N SER A 129 1.75 11.40 -2.07
CA SER A 129 2.59 10.33 -2.61
C SER A 129 3.66 10.91 -3.53
N ILE A 130 4.92 10.58 -3.28
CA ILE A 130 6.07 11.02 -4.05
C ILE A 130 6.79 9.79 -4.60
N ALA A 131 6.94 9.70 -5.90
CA ALA A 131 7.64 8.61 -6.56
C ALA A 131 9.04 9.04 -7.04
N GLY A 132 10.04 8.18 -6.90
CA GLY A 132 11.26 8.28 -7.68
C GLY A 132 10.99 7.97 -9.15
N LYS A 133 11.78 8.51 -10.09
CA LYS A 133 11.62 8.23 -11.53
C LYS A 133 11.68 6.76 -11.87
N ALA A 134 12.57 6.00 -11.21
CA ALA A 134 12.73 4.56 -11.41
C ALA A 134 11.71 3.71 -10.61
N ALA A 135 10.76 4.33 -9.90
CA ALA A 135 9.70 3.59 -9.23
C ALA A 135 8.93 2.74 -10.24
N LYS A 136 8.47 1.57 -9.79
CA LYS A 136 7.63 0.68 -10.59
C LYS A 136 6.38 0.36 -9.78
N ILE A 137 5.29 0.99 -10.15
CA ILE A 137 3.99 0.87 -9.49
C ILE A 137 3.14 -0.10 -10.31
N VAL A 138 2.68 -1.17 -9.69
CA VAL A 138 1.85 -2.17 -10.36
C VAL A 138 0.91 -2.87 -9.38
N ASP A 139 -0.34 -3.02 -9.77
CA ASP A 139 -1.27 -3.94 -9.14
C ASP A 139 -1.11 -5.32 -9.79
N GLY A 140 -0.81 -6.33 -9.00
CA GLY A 140 -0.47 -7.66 -9.50
C GLY A 140 -1.58 -8.70 -9.38
N HIS A 141 -2.77 -8.33 -8.88
CA HIS A 141 -3.81 -9.26 -8.47
C HIS A 141 -4.35 -10.12 -9.61
N THR A 142 -4.75 -9.51 -10.73
CA THR A 142 -5.33 -10.28 -11.85
C THR A 142 -4.30 -11.21 -12.50
N ARG A 143 -3.01 -10.87 -12.47
CA ARG A 143 -1.94 -11.78 -12.90
C ARG A 143 -1.72 -12.92 -11.92
N LEU A 144 -1.99 -12.70 -10.63
CA LEU A 144 -1.96 -13.76 -9.61
C LEU A 144 -3.20 -14.66 -9.72
N GLY A 145 -4.25 -14.24 -10.39
CA GLY A 145 -5.50 -15.00 -10.53
C GLY A 145 -6.51 -14.69 -9.41
N VAL A 146 -6.46 -13.49 -8.84
CA VAL A 146 -7.43 -12.99 -7.88
C VAL A 146 -7.91 -11.59 -8.28
N ALA A 147 -9.07 -11.17 -7.78
CA ALA A 147 -9.55 -9.81 -8.00
C ALA A 147 -8.60 -8.78 -7.37
N ALA A 148 -8.56 -7.55 -7.92
CA ALA A 148 -7.86 -6.41 -7.32
C ALA A 148 -8.62 -5.95 -6.06
N GLY A 149 -8.50 -6.74 -4.99
CA GLY A 149 -9.35 -6.66 -3.81
C GLY A 149 -8.84 -5.77 -2.69
N ASP A 150 -7.58 -5.35 -2.75
CA ASP A 150 -7.05 -4.38 -1.79
C ASP A 150 -7.67 -2.99 -2.05
N CYS A 151 -7.16 -1.86 -1.81
CA CYS A 151 -7.92 -0.62 -2.04
C CYS A 151 -7.91 -0.11 -3.50
N ALA A 152 -7.34 -0.86 -4.44
CA ALA A 152 -7.11 -0.40 -5.81
C ALA A 152 -8.42 0.02 -6.51
N VAL A 153 -9.52 -0.72 -6.28
CA VAL A 153 -10.82 -0.41 -6.90
C VAL A 153 -11.44 0.90 -6.44
N ILE A 154 -11.01 1.46 -5.33
CA ILE A 154 -11.56 2.75 -4.83
C ILE A 154 -10.59 3.91 -5.01
N ASN A 155 -9.27 3.70 -4.82
CA ASN A 155 -8.32 4.81 -4.90
C ASN A 155 -7.86 5.09 -6.34
N TRP A 156 -7.58 4.07 -7.17
CA TRP A 156 -7.11 4.30 -8.54
C TRP A 156 -8.13 5.08 -9.38
N PRO A 157 -9.45 4.76 -9.38
CA PRO A 157 -10.42 5.57 -10.11
C PRO A 157 -10.51 7.01 -9.65
N LEU A 158 -10.31 7.29 -8.35
CA LEU A 158 -10.28 8.65 -7.82
C LEU A 158 -9.00 9.40 -8.23
N LEU A 159 -7.87 8.69 -8.31
CA LEU A 159 -6.58 9.29 -8.63
C LEU A 159 -6.37 9.49 -10.13
N CYS A 160 -6.58 8.46 -10.95
CA CYS A 160 -6.26 8.50 -12.38
C CYS A 160 -7.47 8.34 -13.31
N GLY A 161 -8.67 8.31 -12.75
CA GLY A 161 -9.93 8.12 -13.49
C GLY A 161 -10.19 6.66 -13.89
N MET A 162 -11.48 6.32 -14.05
CA MET A 162 -11.96 4.94 -14.25
C MET A 162 -11.34 4.24 -15.46
N ALA A 163 -11.14 4.97 -16.57
CA ALA A 163 -10.59 4.37 -17.79
C ALA A 163 -9.14 3.89 -17.59
N LYS A 164 -8.31 4.71 -16.94
CA LYS A 164 -6.92 4.34 -16.63
C LYS A 164 -6.86 3.26 -15.56
N ALA A 165 -7.67 3.37 -14.52
CA ALA A 165 -7.76 2.35 -13.47
C ALA A 165 -8.08 0.98 -14.07
N LYS A 166 -9.11 0.85 -14.91
CA LYS A 166 -9.45 -0.41 -15.58
C LYS A 166 -8.30 -0.94 -16.44
N TYR A 167 -7.67 -0.08 -17.25
CA TYR A 167 -6.55 -0.48 -18.08
C TYR A 167 -5.39 -1.05 -17.25
N LEU A 168 -5.00 -0.34 -16.19
CA LEU A 168 -3.86 -0.70 -15.36
C LEU A 168 -4.15 -1.94 -14.48
N LEU A 169 -5.32 -2.01 -13.86
CA LEU A 169 -5.67 -3.08 -12.93
C LEU A 169 -6.00 -4.39 -13.65
N MET A 170 -6.78 -4.35 -14.73
CA MET A 170 -7.19 -5.57 -15.44
C MET A 170 -6.04 -6.21 -16.22
N LEU A 171 -5.06 -5.43 -16.66
CA LEU A 171 -3.90 -5.90 -17.43
C LEU A 171 -2.62 -6.05 -16.58
N CYS A 172 -2.65 -5.66 -15.30
CA CYS A 172 -1.45 -5.56 -14.46
C CYS A 172 -0.34 -4.73 -15.12
N GLU A 173 -0.72 -3.63 -15.78
CA GLU A 173 0.23 -2.81 -16.51
C GLU A 173 1.04 -1.95 -15.53
N PRO A 174 2.37 -2.11 -15.49
CA PRO A 174 3.21 -1.31 -14.61
C PRO A 174 3.39 0.11 -15.15
N VAL A 175 3.48 1.07 -14.24
CA VAL A 175 3.84 2.45 -14.55
C VAL A 175 5.09 2.88 -13.78
N ASP A 176 5.93 3.71 -14.39
CA ASP A 176 7.03 4.38 -13.73
C ASP A 176 6.56 5.65 -12.99
N GLY A 177 7.49 6.30 -12.26
CA GLY A 177 7.15 7.47 -11.46
C GLY A 177 6.63 8.63 -12.30
N GLU A 178 7.24 8.90 -13.48
CA GLU A 178 6.82 9.98 -14.37
C GLU A 178 5.43 9.74 -14.96
N THR A 179 5.17 8.51 -15.39
CA THR A 179 3.85 8.11 -15.90
C THR A 179 2.79 8.15 -14.79
N ALA A 180 3.15 7.73 -13.58
CA ALA A 180 2.25 7.77 -12.43
C ALA A 180 1.84 9.20 -12.07
N GLU A 181 2.78 10.15 -12.05
CA GLU A 181 2.48 11.58 -11.86
C GLU A 181 1.60 12.12 -13.00
N LYS A 182 1.98 11.85 -14.25
CA LYS A 182 1.22 12.28 -15.44
C LYS A 182 -0.24 11.79 -15.41
N TYR A 183 -0.49 10.60 -14.88
CA TYR A 183 -1.85 10.05 -14.76
C TYR A 183 -2.58 10.55 -13.51
N GLY A 184 -1.88 11.22 -12.59
CA GLY A 184 -2.44 11.64 -11.30
C GLY A 184 -2.49 10.51 -10.26
N LEU A 185 -1.81 9.40 -10.52
CA LEU A 185 -1.75 8.27 -9.60
C LEU A 185 -0.88 8.57 -8.37
N VAL A 186 0.14 9.43 -8.53
CA VAL A 186 0.96 9.99 -7.45
C VAL A 186 0.97 11.51 -7.51
N SER A 187 1.24 12.15 -6.38
CA SER A 187 1.23 13.62 -6.26
C SER A 187 2.41 14.28 -6.97
N LEU A 188 3.59 13.65 -6.91
CA LEU A 188 4.84 14.18 -7.43
C LEU A 188 5.76 13.04 -7.90
N CYS A 189 6.57 13.33 -8.92
CA CYS A 189 7.71 12.51 -9.31
C CYS A 189 8.98 13.34 -9.24
N VAL A 190 10.06 12.78 -8.67
CA VAL A 190 11.35 13.45 -8.53
C VAL A 190 12.49 12.49 -8.93
N PRO A 191 13.70 13.00 -9.23
CA PRO A 191 14.86 12.15 -9.36
C PRO A 191 15.06 11.26 -8.14
N ASP A 192 15.47 10.01 -8.34
CA ASP A 192 15.56 9.02 -7.26
C ASP A 192 16.47 9.50 -6.10
N ALA A 193 17.55 10.21 -6.44
CA ALA A 193 18.49 10.75 -5.44
C ALA A 193 17.86 11.87 -4.55
N GLU A 194 16.81 12.53 -5.02
CA GLU A 194 16.13 13.64 -4.33
C GLU A 194 14.91 13.17 -3.52
N LEU A 195 14.49 11.92 -3.70
CA LEU A 195 13.22 11.43 -3.18
C LEU A 195 13.09 11.58 -1.66
N GLN A 196 14.10 11.17 -0.91
CA GLN A 196 14.05 11.20 0.56
C GLN A 196 14.08 12.63 1.09
N ASP A 197 14.88 13.50 0.47
CA ASP A 197 14.96 14.93 0.84
C ASP A 197 13.64 15.63 0.54
N LYS A 198 13.01 15.33 -0.60
CA LYS A 198 11.70 15.89 -0.96
C LYS A 198 10.60 15.43 -0.03
N ALA A 199 10.58 14.15 0.33
CA ALA A 199 9.62 13.62 1.30
C ALA A 199 9.80 14.28 2.69
N LEU A 200 11.03 14.47 3.12
CA LEU A 200 11.35 15.16 4.37
C LEU A 200 10.94 16.64 4.34
N GLU A 201 11.24 17.33 3.24
CA GLU A 201 10.79 18.73 3.03
C GLU A 201 9.27 18.85 3.21
N VAL A 202 8.51 18.00 2.51
CA VAL A 202 7.05 18.01 2.55
C VAL A 202 6.53 17.68 3.96
N ALA A 203 7.08 16.65 4.59
CA ALA A 203 6.68 16.26 5.95
C ALA A 203 6.97 17.35 6.99
N LYS A 204 8.11 18.06 6.89
CA LYS A 204 8.43 19.20 7.75
C LYS A 204 7.44 20.35 7.56
N ARG A 205 7.04 20.66 6.33
CA ARG A 205 6.03 21.69 6.05
C ARG A 205 4.67 21.32 6.66
N LEU A 206 4.27 20.04 6.57
CA LEU A 206 3.05 19.56 7.23
C LEU A 206 3.15 19.65 8.75
N ALA A 207 4.29 19.26 9.33
CA ALA A 207 4.51 19.28 10.77
C ALA A 207 4.55 20.71 11.34
N ALA A 208 5.02 21.68 10.56
CA ALA A 208 5.06 23.11 10.95
C ALA A 208 3.74 23.86 10.67
N GLY A 209 2.81 23.24 9.94
CA GLY A 209 1.52 23.88 9.59
C GLY A 209 0.51 23.87 10.73
N ALA A 210 -0.67 24.43 10.48
CA ALA A 210 -1.78 24.47 11.43
C ALA A 210 -2.36 23.04 11.63
N PRO A 211 -2.11 22.37 12.77
CA PRO A 211 -2.35 20.93 12.88
C PRO A 211 -3.84 20.57 12.75
N SER A 212 -4.73 21.35 13.36
CA SER A 212 -6.17 21.09 13.27
C SER A 212 -6.69 21.29 11.85
N ALA A 213 -6.28 22.37 11.18
CA ALA A 213 -6.72 22.67 9.81
C ALA A 213 -6.28 21.58 8.83
N ILE A 214 -5.02 21.11 8.92
CA ILE A 214 -4.49 20.03 8.09
C ILE A 214 -5.26 18.72 8.33
N ARG A 215 -5.46 18.35 9.59
CA ARG A 215 -6.16 17.11 9.96
C ARG A 215 -7.63 17.13 9.55
N TRP A 216 -8.33 18.26 9.72
CA TRP A 216 -9.73 18.38 9.28
C TRP A 216 -9.86 18.41 7.78
N THR A 217 -8.91 19.00 7.07
CA THR A 217 -8.86 18.93 5.59
C THR A 217 -8.68 17.49 5.13
N LYS A 218 -7.71 16.76 5.71
CA LYS A 218 -7.53 15.32 5.44
C LYS A 218 -8.82 14.53 5.73
N TYR A 219 -9.41 14.74 6.92
CA TYR A 219 -10.65 14.05 7.31
C TYR A 219 -11.77 14.27 6.29
N ALA A 220 -11.96 15.53 5.86
CA ALA A 220 -12.99 15.88 4.88
C ALA A 220 -12.72 15.23 3.51
N LEU A 221 -11.47 15.27 3.03
CA LEU A 221 -11.07 14.62 1.77
C LEU A 221 -11.23 13.10 1.84
N ASN A 222 -10.87 12.48 2.96
CA ASN A 222 -10.97 11.03 3.13
C ASN A 222 -12.43 10.53 3.20
N ASN A 223 -13.44 11.42 3.27
CA ASN A 223 -14.83 11.02 3.11
C ASN A 223 -15.12 10.45 1.72
N TRP A 224 -14.38 10.84 0.69
CA TRP A 224 -14.48 10.22 -0.63
C TRP A 224 -14.16 8.72 -0.57
N TYR A 225 -13.11 8.33 0.16
CA TYR A 225 -12.79 6.91 0.39
C TYR A 225 -13.86 6.21 1.25
N ARG A 226 -14.35 6.87 2.32
CA ARG A 226 -15.39 6.28 3.19
C ARG A 226 -16.70 6.04 2.42
N MET A 227 -17.08 6.94 1.54
CA MET A 227 -18.25 6.76 0.68
C MET A 227 -18.12 5.54 -0.24
N MET A 228 -16.91 5.20 -0.66
CA MET A 228 -16.60 4.03 -1.49
C MET A 228 -16.39 2.74 -0.67
N GLY A 229 -16.54 2.78 0.65
CA GLY A 229 -16.37 1.64 1.54
C GLY A 229 -17.10 0.36 1.09
N PRO A 230 -18.40 0.41 0.69
CA PRO A 230 -19.08 -0.77 0.20
C PRO A 230 -18.45 -1.41 -1.04
N ALA A 231 -17.89 -0.60 -1.96
CA ALA A 231 -17.19 -1.11 -3.13
C ALA A 231 -15.85 -1.76 -2.73
N TYR A 232 -15.15 -1.17 -1.76
CA TYR A 232 -13.92 -1.75 -1.19
C TYR A 232 -14.20 -3.09 -0.48
N ASP A 233 -15.18 -3.13 0.43
CA ASP A 233 -15.53 -4.34 1.17
C ASP A 233 -15.92 -5.48 0.24
N ALA A 234 -16.66 -5.18 -0.84
CA ALA A 234 -17.02 -6.17 -1.86
C ALA A 234 -15.77 -6.67 -2.62
N SER A 235 -14.87 -5.77 -3.05
CA SER A 235 -13.67 -6.16 -3.80
C SER A 235 -12.73 -7.05 -2.99
N THR A 236 -12.53 -6.72 -1.71
CA THR A 236 -11.70 -7.51 -0.79
C THR A 236 -12.31 -8.89 -0.54
N ALA A 237 -13.65 -9.00 -0.46
CA ALA A 237 -14.33 -10.29 -0.34
C ALA A 237 -14.16 -11.13 -1.62
N LEU A 238 -14.24 -10.51 -2.80
CA LEU A 238 -13.99 -11.19 -4.09
C LEU A 238 -12.55 -11.65 -4.25
N GLU A 239 -11.58 -10.89 -3.77
CA GLU A 239 -10.18 -11.32 -3.72
C GLU A 239 -10.04 -12.58 -2.85
N MET A 240 -10.62 -12.59 -1.65
CA MET A 240 -10.55 -13.75 -0.74
C MET A 240 -11.29 -14.96 -1.33
N LEU A 241 -12.36 -14.77 -2.08
CA LEU A 241 -13.00 -15.83 -2.85
C LEU A 241 -12.04 -16.39 -3.91
N GLY A 242 -11.32 -15.52 -4.63
CA GLY A 242 -10.31 -15.91 -5.62
C GLY A 242 -9.18 -16.75 -5.02
N PHE A 243 -8.75 -16.48 -3.79
CA PHE A 243 -7.73 -17.32 -3.12
C PHE A 243 -8.18 -18.77 -2.88
N ALA A 244 -9.48 -19.03 -2.86
CA ALA A 244 -10.01 -20.42 -2.80
C ALA A 244 -10.07 -21.09 -4.19
N GLY A 245 -9.87 -20.35 -5.26
CA GLY A 245 -10.04 -20.81 -6.65
C GLY A 245 -8.83 -21.56 -7.21
N SER A 246 -8.96 -21.96 -8.49
CA SER A 246 -7.90 -22.64 -9.24
C SER A 246 -6.91 -21.65 -9.89
N GLU A 247 -7.37 -20.48 -10.29
CA GLU A 247 -6.55 -19.50 -11.02
C GLU A 247 -5.36 -19.01 -10.21
N VAL A 248 -5.55 -18.73 -8.89
CA VAL A 248 -4.46 -18.31 -8.01
C VAL A 248 -3.34 -19.35 -7.90
N ARG A 249 -3.65 -20.65 -8.04
CA ARG A 249 -2.65 -21.71 -8.03
C ARG A 249 -1.73 -21.62 -9.24
N GLU A 250 -2.30 -21.40 -10.42
CA GLU A 250 -1.54 -21.14 -11.63
C GLU A 250 -0.76 -19.83 -11.54
N GLY A 251 -1.38 -18.76 -11.05
CA GLY A 251 -0.73 -17.49 -10.86
C GLY A 251 0.51 -17.60 -9.97
N LEU A 252 0.40 -18.19 -8.79
CA LEU A 252 1.52 -18.42 -7.88
C LEU A 252 2.60 -19.30 -8.52
N LYS A 253 2.20 -20.43 -9.13
CA LYS A 253 3.13 -21.34 -9.83
C LYS A 253 3.91 -20.61 -10.92
N SER A 254 3.23 -19.79 -11.72
CA SER A 254 3.85 -19.02 -12.79
C SER A 254 4.91 -18.04 -12.27
N HIS A 255 4.66 -17.41 -11.12
CA HIS A 255 5.62 -16.52 -10.45
C HIS A 255 6.86 -17.28 -9.98
N LEU A 256 6.68 -18.44 -9.33
CA LEU A 256 7.78 -19.29 -8.86
C LEU A 256 8.64 -19.81 -10.01
N GLU A 257 8.00 -20.18 -11.12
CA GLU A 257 8.65 -20.68 -12.35
C GLU A 257 9.14 -19.54 -13.27
N LYS A 258 8.91 -18.27 -12.93
CA LYS A 258 9.31 -17.08 -13.72
C LYS A 258 8.80 -17.10 -15.17
N ARG A 259 7.58 -17.58 -15.38
CA ARG A 259 6.89 -17.63 -16.66
C ARG A 259 5.60 -16.80 -16.65
N LYS A 260 4.97 -16.65 -17.81
CA LYS A 260 3.62 -16.10 -17.88
C LYS A 260 2.61 -17.15 -17.39
N PRO A 261 1.55 -16.75 -16.65
CA PRO A 261 0.48 -17.65 -16.29
C PRO A 261 -0.31 -18.08 -17.54
N VAL A 262 -0.87 -19.29 -17.46
CA VAL A 262 -1.77 -19.84 -18.50
C VAL A 262 -3.05 -20.25 -17.78
N PHE A 263 -4.04 -19.39 -17.83
CA PHE A 263 -5.33 -19.61 -17.19
C PHE A 263 -6.28 -20.41 -18.08
N ASP A 264 -7.16 -21.21 -17.47
CA ASP A 264 -8.29 -21.82 -18.17
C ASP A 264 -9.24 -20.69 -18.64
N PRO A 265 -9.59 -20.62 -19.93
CA PRO A 265 -10.49 -19.58 -20.42
C PRO A 265 -11.95 -19.75 -19.95
N ASN A 266 -12.30 -20.89 -19.37
CA ASN A 266 -13.64 -21.16 -18.86
C ASN A 266 -13.77 -20.62 -17.44
N SER A 267 -14.47 -19.52 -17.30
CA SER A 267 -14.80 -18.95 -15.98
C SER A 267 -16.15 -19.47 -15.50
N PRO A 268 -16.33 -19.68 -14.19
CA PRO A 268 -17.65 -20.00 -13.64
C PRO A 268 -18.61 -18.79 -13.56
N VAL A 269 -18.11 -17.59 -13.90
CA VAL A 269 -18.89 -16.32 -13.88
C VAL A 269 -18.95 -15.67 -15.24
#